data_a0413d6ea038a5a8812c39e8e7e870c1
#
_entry.id   a0413d6ea038a5a8812c39e8e7e870c1
#
_cell.length_a   1.000
_cell.length_b   1.000
_cell.length_c   1.000
_cell.angle_alpha   90.00
_cell.angle_beta   90.00
_cell.angle_gamma   90.00
#
_symmetry.space_group_name_H-M   'P 1'
#
loop_
_entity.id
_entity.type
_entity.pdbx_description
1 polymer ?
#
loop_
_entity_poly.entity_id
_entity_poly.type
_entity_poly.pdbx_seq_one_letter_code
_entity_poly.pdbx_strand_id
1 'polypeptide(L)'
;MRKLTLWALVLALLLTGCAGTQTEAPQSDWVPERSMPLQFATQFQVDYYSGGYKLISLADGSKFLVVPEGCEVPASAPKDAVPLYQPIENIYLAATSAMCLFDALNRLDAITLSGSRAESWYIDNARKAMEAGDILYAGKYSEPD
;
A
#
# COMPACT_ATOMS: atom_id res chain seq x y z
N MET A 1 53.47 -38.19 33.18
CA MET A 1 53.07 -37.95 31.82
C MET A 1 51.54 -38.23 31.55
N ARG A 2 50.98 -39.30 32.13
CA ARG A 2 49.53 -39.66 31.95
C ARG A 2 48.55 -38.66 32.55
N LYS A 3 48.92 -37.88 33.56
CA LYS A 3 48.01 -36.89 34.18
C LYS A 3 47.90 -35.57 33.37
N LEU A 4 48.96 -35.21 32.64
CA LEU A 4 48.94 -34.00 31.79
C LEU A 4 48.08 -34.18 30.53
N THR A 5 48.03 -35.37 29.94
CA THR A 5 47.21 -35.69 28.79
C THR A 5 45.73 -35.70 29.13
N LEU A 6 45.36 -36.10 30.36
CA LEU A 6 43.94 -36.10 30.79
C LEU A 6 43.39 -34.67 30.95
N TRP A 7 44.21 -33.74 31.44
CA TRP A 7 43.82 -32.34 31.59
C TRP A 7 43.66 -31.61 30.23
N ALA A 8 44.52 -31.96 29.25
CA ALA A 8 44.39 -31.42 27.91
C ALA A 8 43.11 -31.88 27.21
N LEU A 9 42.66 -33.13 27.47
CA LEU A 9 41.43 -33.67 26.88
C LEU A 9 40.17 -33.03 27.51
N VAL A 10 40.19 -32.71 28.80
CA VAL A 10 39.06 -32.03 29.48
C VAL A 10 38.95 -30.58 29.05
N LEU A 11 40.05 -29.89 28.77
CA LEU A 11 40.05 -28.51 28.30
C LEU A 11 39.54 -28.39 26.85
N ALA A 12 39.77 -29.40 26.01
CA ALA A 12 39.27 -29.44 24.63
C ALA A 12 37.75 -29.65 24.55
N LEU A 13 37.13 -30.29 25.55
CA LEU A 13 35.70 -30.52 25.62
C LEU A 13 34.88 -29.28 26.08
N LEU A 14 35.54 -28.29 26.66
CA LEU A 14 34.88 -27.04 27.12
C LEU A 14 34.79 -25.96 26.04
N LEU A 15 35.39 -26.19 24.86
CA LEU A 15 35.37 -25.27 23.72
C LEU A 15 34.30 -25.59 22.67
N THR A 16 33.47 -26.62 22.90
CA THR A 16 32.23 -26.80 22.14
C THR A 16 31.18 -25.83 22.68
N GLY A 17 31.53 -24.56 22.65
CA GLY A 17 30.64 -23.45 22.91
C GLY A 17 29.57 -23.40 21.84
N CYS A 18 28.35 -23.28 22.28
CA CYS A 18 27.11 -23.03 21.55
C CYS A 18 27.35 -22.34 20.20
N ALA A 19 27.32 -23.10 19.13
CA ALA A 19 26.84 -22.58 17.88
C ALA A 19 25.35 -22.23 18.12
N GLY A 20 25.11 -21.01 18.61
CA GLY A 20 23.80 -20.45 18.64
C GLY A 20 23.30 -20.49 17.20
N THR A 21 22.36 -21.37 16.94
CA THR A 21 21.51 -21.29 15.75
C THR A 21 20.85 -19.93 15.86
N GLN A 22 21.41 -18.92 15.19
CA GLN A 22 20.67 -17.71 14.90
C GLN A 22 19.51 -18.23 14.06
N THR A 23 18.35 -18.37 14.71
CA THR A 23 17.08 -18.43 13.98
C THR A 23 17.00 -17.07 13.31
N GLU A 24 17.45 -16.99 12.05
CA GLU A 24 17.10 -15.88 11.19
C GLU A 24 15.58 -15.76 11.32
N ALA A 25 15.14 -14.60 11.84
CA ALA A 25 13.74 -14.25 11.76
C ALA A 25 13.34 -14.46 10.29
N PRO A 26 12.17 -15.07 10.01
CA PRO A 26 11.78 -15.35 8.64
C PRO A 26 11.91 -14.02 7.88
N GLN A 27 12.89 -13.97 6.98
CA GLN A 27 13.04 -12.85 6.05
C GLN A 27 11.71 -12.81 5.32
N SER A 28 10.95 -11.76 5.57
CA SER A 28 9.74 -11.50 4.83
C SER A 28 10.15 -11.48 3.36
N ASP A 29 9.61 -12.40 2.54
CA ASP A 29 9.80 -12.40 1.09
C ASP A 29 9.24 -11.11 0.43
N TRP A 30 8.75 -10.20 1.26
CA TRP A 30 8.18 -8.91 0.90
C TRP A 30 9.26 -7.83 0.92
N VAL A 31 10.13 -7.86 -0.12
CA VAL A 31 11.21 -6.89 -0.31
C VAL A 31 10.86 -6.00 -1.49
N PRO A 32 10.87 -4.67 -1.33
CA PRO A 32 10.59 -3.77 -2.45
C PRO A 32 11.70 -3.83 -3.49
N GLU A 33 11.32 -3.85 -4.77
CA GLU A 33 12.25 -3.76 -5.90
C GLU A 33 12.80 -2.34 -6.07
N ARG A 34 11.96 -1.36 -5.75
CA ARG A 34 12.29 0.07 -5.80
C ARG A 34 11.28 0.90 -5.03
N SER A 35 11.66 2.13 -4.69
CA SER A 35 10.76 3.15 -4.15
C SER A 35 10.55 4.27 -5.16
N MET A 36 9.40 4.96 -5.06
CA MET A 36 9.12 6.15 -5.85
C MET A 36 10.06 7.28 -5.44
N PRO A 37 10.82 7.91 -6.37
CA PRO A 37 11.61 9.08 -6.04
C PRO A 37 10.67 10.27 -5.79
N LEU A 38 10.72 10.82 -4.58
CA LEU A 38 9.97 11.99 -4.18
C LEU A 38 10.93 13.19 -4.08
N GLN A 39 10.59 14.32 -4.73
CA GLN A 39 11.41 15.52 -4.70
C GLN A 39 11.02 16.47 -3.56
N PHE A 40 9.74 16.59 -3.27
CA PHE A 40 9.22 17.58 -2.31
C PHE A 40 8.31 16.97 -1.25
N ALA A 41 7.60 15.90 -1.59
CA ALA A 41 6.67 15.25 -0.68
C ALA A 41 7.43 14.42 0.37
N THR A 42 7.07 14.58 1.65
CA THR A 42 7.70 13.89 2.78
C THR A 42 6.70 13.12 3.63
N GLN A 43 5.41 13.20 3.29
CA GLN A 43 4.34 12.65 4.12
C GLN A 43 3.85 11.29 3.65
N PHE A 44 4.43 10.74 2.57
CA PHE A 44 4.15 9.39 2.10
C PHE A 44 5.37 8.77 1.41
N GLN A 45 5.34 7.47 1.25
CA GLN A 45 6.28 6.68 0.46
C GLN A 45 5.50 5.68 -0.38
N VAL A 46 6.00 5.35 -1.56
CA VAL A 46 5.46 4.29 -2.41
C VAL A 46 6.56 3.32 -2.75
N ASP A 47 6.42 2.08 -2.30
CA ASP A 47 7.33 0.98 -2.59
C ASP A 47 6.68 0.03 -3.61
N TYR A 48 7.48 -0.39 -4.58
CA TYR A 48 7.05 -1.27 -5.67
C TYR A 48 7.62 -2.67 -5.44
N TYR A 49 6.76 -3.66 -5.59
CA TYR A 49 7.09 -5.08 -5.38
C TYR A 49 6.86 -5.88 -6.65
N SER A 50 7.46 -7.06 -6.71
CA SER A 50 7.25 -8.00 -7.81
C SER A 50 5.77 -8.31 -8.01
N GLY A 51 5.39 -8.64 -9.24
CA GLY A 51 3.98 -8.89 -9.57
C GLY A 51 3.10 -7.64 -9.65
N GLY A 52 3.68 -6.44 -9.61
CA GLY A 52 2.96 -5.17 -9.80
C GLY A 52 2.31 -4.60 -8.53
N TYR A 53 2.52 -5.21 -7.37
CA TYR A 53 2.03 -4.67 -6.10
C TYR A 53 2.72 -3.36 -5.73
N LYS A 54 2.00 -2.49 -5.00
CA LYS A 54 2.55 -1.24 -4.46
C LYS A 54 2.09 -1.06 -3.03
N LEU A 55 3.02 -0.72 -2.14
CA LEU A 55 2.68 -0.33 -0.77
C LEU A 55 2.83 1.19 -0.65
N ILE A 56 1.74 1.84 -0.28
CA ILE A 56 1.70 3.26 0.03
C ILE A 56 1.71 3.38 1.55
N SER A 57 2.75 4.01 2.10
CA SER A 57 2.89 4.26 3.54
C SER A 57 2.77 5.75 3.80
N LEU A 58 1.92 6.15 4.73
CA LEU A 58 1.72 7.54 5.13
C LEU A 58 2.49 7.84 6.43
N ALA A 59 2.81 9.11 6.65
CA ALA A 59 3.55 9.56 7.83
C ALA A 59 2.79 9.34 9.16
N ASP A 60 1.47 9.21 9.11
CA ASP A 60 0.62 8.87 10.27
C ASP A 60 0.62 7.38 10.62
N GLY A 61 1.37 6.56 9.86
CA GLY A 61 1.45 5.12 10.02
C GLY A 61 0.44 4.33 9.20
N SER A 62 -0.51 4.97 8.53
CA SER A 62 -1.47 4.31 7.65
C SER A 62 -0.77 3.66 6.46
N LYS A 63 -1.24 2.48 6.05
CA LYS A 63 -0.70 1.74 4.90
C LYS A 63 -1.82 1.29 3.97
N PHE A 64 -1.56 1.39 2.68
CA PHE A 64 -2.46 0.93 1.63
C PHE A 64 -1.69 0.03 0.66
N LEU A 65 -2.22 -1.16 0.43
CA LEU A 65 -1.64 -2.12 -0.50
C LEU A 65 -2.44 -2.12 -1.81
N VAL A 66 -1.84 -1.60 -2.87
CA VAL A 66 -2.42 -1.72 -4.22
C VAL A 66 -2.20 -3.15 -4.70
N VAL A 67 -3.29 -3.86 -4.92
CA VAL A 67 -3.34 -5.25 -5.38
C VAL A 67 -3.68 -5.25 -6.86
N PRO A 68 -2.84 -5.83 -7.74
CA PRO A 68 -3.13 -5.92 -9.16
C PRO A 68 -4.41 -6.71 -9.45
N GLU A 69 -5.03 -6.42 -10.59
CA GLU A 69 -6.23 -7.12 -11.05
C GLU A 69 -6.02 -8.63 -11.11
N GLY A 70 -6.99 -9.39 -10.61
CA GLY A 70 -6.95 -10.85 -10.57
C GLY A 70 -5.96 -11.46 -9.57
N CYS A 71 -5.29 -10.63 -8.75
CA CYS A 71 -4.36 -11.08 -7.73
C CYS A 71 -4.98 -11.09 -6.33
N GLU A 72 -4.41 -11.91 -5.44
CA GLU A 72 -4.75 -11.93 -4.02
C GLU A 72 -3.72 -11.15 -3.20
N VAL A 73 -4.08 -10.78 -1.97
CA VAL A 73 -3.13 -10.18 -1.01
C VAL A 73 -2.09 -11.21 -0.62
N PRO A 74 -0.79 -10.98 -0.86
CA PRO A 74 0.26 -11.91 -0.47
C PRO A 74 0.29 -12.15 1.04
N ALA A 75 0.55 -13.39 1.43
CA ALA A 75 0.64 -13.75 2.85
C ALA A 75 1.76 -13.00 3.60
N SER A 76 2.80 -12.59 2.88
CA SER A 76 3.95 -11.81 3.36
C SER A 76 3.69 -10.30 3.44
N ALA A 77 2.59 -9.79 2.85
CA ALA A 77 2.25 -8.37 2.92
C ALA A 77 1.95 -7.91 4.35
N PRO A 78 2.19 -6.62 4.69
CA PRO A 78 1.85 -6.07 5.99
C PRO A 78 0.38 -6.28 6.33
N LYS A 79 0.10 -6.87 7.49
CA LYS A 79 -1.27 -7.22 7.92
C LYS A 79 -2.13 -6.02 8.28
N ASP A 80 -1.49 -4.89 8.54
CA ASP A 80 -2.10 -3.59 8.84
C ASP A 80 -2.37 -2.73 7.60
N ALA A 81 -1.97 -3.19 6.40
CA ALA A 81 -2.26 -2.49 5.17
C ALA A 81 -3.69 -2.74 4.68
N VAL A 82 -4.37 -1.66 4.31
CA VAL A 82 -5.70 -1.71 3.69
C VAL A 82 -5.54 -2.08 2.21
N PRO A 83 -6.12 -3.18 1.72
CA PRO A 83 -6.01 -3.55 0.31
C PRO A 83 -6.86 -2.66 -0.59
N LEU A 84 -6.25 -2.20 -1.68
CA LEU A 84 -6.88 -1.47 -2.77
C LEU A 84 -6.76 -2.32 -4.04
N TYR A 85 -7.83 -2.99 -4.41
CA TYR A 85 -7.87 -3.87 -5.58
C TYR A 85 -8.01 -3.07 -6.88
N GLN A 86 -7.20 -3.40 -7.88
CA GLN A 86 -7.32 -2.82 -9.21
C GLN A 86 -8.26 -3.67 -10.10
N PRO A 87 -9.00 -3.04 -11.05
CA PRO A 87 -9.11 -1.60 -11.25
C PRO A 87 -9.87 -0.93 -10.09
N ILE A 88 -9.44 0.30 -9.69
CA ILE A 88 -10.18 1.08 -8.69
C ILE A 88 -11.33 1.76 -9.42
N GLU A 89 -12.54 1.33 -9.14
CA GLU A 89 -13.80 1.76 -9.76
C GLU A 89 -14.88 2.00 -8.70
N ASN A 90 -16.04 2.49 -9.13
CA ASN A 90 -17.20 2.75 -8.26
C ASN A 90 -16.88 3.72 -7.11
N ILE A 91 -16.12 4.77 -7.42
CA ILE A 91 -15.69 5.74 -6.42
C ILE A 91 -16.84 6.70 -6.08
N TYR A 92 -17.12 6.88 -4.79
CA TYR A 92 -17.85 8.03 -4.29
C TYR A 92 -16.87 9.18 -4.02
N LEU A 93 -16.95 10.22 -4.85
CA LEU A 93 -16.09 11.39 -4.75
C LEU A 93 -16.74 12.45 -3.87
N ALA A 94 -16.36 12.48 -2.59
CA ALA A 94 -16.84 13.47 -1.61
C ALA A 94 -16.01 14.76 -1.64
N ALA A 95 -14.69 14.63 -1.84
CA ALA A 95 -13.76 15.76 -1.84
C ALA A 95 -13.71 16.44 -3.20
N THR A 96 -14.25 17.65 -3.32
CA THR A 96 -14.31 18.41 -4.58
C THR A 96 -12.94 18.65 -5.20
N SER A 97 -11.90 18.85 -4.38
CA SER A 97 -10.52 19.02 -4.85
C SER A 97 -9.92 17.82 -5.57
N ALA A 98 -10.46 16.62 -5.36
CA ALA A 98 -9.97 15.42 -6.03
C ALA A 98 -10.49 15.31 -7.48
N MET A 99 -11.62 15.93 -7.84
CA MET A 99 -12.19 15.84 -9.18
C MET A 99 -11.21 16.31 -10.27
N CYS A 100 -10.45 17.37 -10.03
CA CYS A 100 -9.47 17.87 -11.00
C CYS A 100 -8.32 16.86 -11.25
N LEU A 101 -8.00 16.02 -10.28
CA LEU A 101 -6.98 14.99 -10.44
C LEU A 101 -7.49 13.86 -11.34
N PHE A 102 -8.74 13.43 -11.15
CA PHE A 102 -9.39 12.42 -12.01
C PHE A 102 -9.57 12.94 -13.43
N ASP A 103 -9.96 14.21 -13.60
CA ASP A 103 -10.06 14.84 -14.91
C ASP A 103 -8.70 14.91 -15.60
N ALA A 104 -7.66 15.37 -14.90
CA ALA A 104 -6.30 15.44 -15.44
C ALA A 104 -5.71 14.08 -15.82
N LEU A 105 -6.09 13.02 -15.13
CA LEU A 105 -5.70 11.63 -15.42
C LEU A 105 -6.59 11.00 -16.49
N ASN A 106 -7.63 11.69 -16.97
CA ASN A 106 -8.66 11.17 -17.87
C ASN A 106 -9.33 9.89 -17.32
N ARG A 107 -9.65 9.91 -16.00
CA ARG A 107 -10.20 8.78 -15.24
C ARG A 107 -11.49 9.12 -14.51
N LEU A 108 -12.31 10.04 -15.09
CA LEU A 108 -13.65 10.33 -14.56
C LEU A 108 -14.57 9.09 -14.59
N ASP A 109 -14.30 8.15 -15.49
CA ASP A 109 -14.97 6.85 -15.60
C ASP A 109 -14.89 5.99 -14.34
N ALA A 110 -13.89 6.21 -13.49
CA ALA A 110 -13.74 5.52 -12.20
C ALA A 110 -14.72 6.05 -11.12
N ILE A 111 -15.30 7.23 -11.33
CA ILE A 111 -16.21 7.87 -10.38
C ILE A 111 -17.65 7.52 -10.75
N THR A 112 -18.37 6.91 -9.83
CA THR A 112 -19.80 6.58 -10.00
C THR A 112 -20.69 7.59 -9.28
N LEU A 113 -20.24 8.08 -8.14
CA LEU A 113 -21.04 8.94 -7.27
C LEU A 113 -20.27 10.22 -6.91
N SER A 114 -20.99 11.34 -6.86
CA SER A 114 -20.45 12.65 -6.47
C SER A 114 -21.22 13.22 -5.27
N GLY A 115 -20.47 13.79 -4.32
CA GLY A 115 -21.02 14.56 -3.21
C GLY A 115 -21.45 16.00 -3.59
N SER A 116 -21.27 16.39 -4.85
CA SER A 116 -21.66 17.70 -5.38
C SER A 116 -22.54 17.55 -6.61
N ARG A 117 -23.51 18.43 -6.80
CA ARG A 117 -24.41 18.44 -7.96
C ARG A 117 -23.69 18.96 -9.21
N ALA A 118 -24.22 18.66 -10.41
CA ALA A 118 -23.63 19.04 -11.68
C ALA A 118 -23.37 20.55 -11.80
N GLU A 119 -24.34 21.37 -11.40
CA GLU A 119 -24.24 22.84 -11.46
C GLU A 119 -23.17 23.44 -10.53
N SER A 120 -22.68 22.65 -9.56
CA SER A 120 -21.62 23.08 -8.64
C SER A 120 -20.20 22.83 -9.19
N TRP A 121 -20.07 22.15 -10.34
CA TRP A 121 -18.78 21.84 -10.92
C TRP A 121 -18.33 22.87 -11.94
N TYR A 122 -17.14 23.44 -11.74
CA TYR A 122 -16.45 24.31 -12.70
C TYR A 122 -15.61 23.48 -13.72
N ILE A 123 -15.44 22.18 -13.48
CA ILE A 123 -14.74 21.26 -14.39
C ILE A 123 -15.77 20.77 -15.42
N ASP A 124 -15.61 21.22 -16.66
CA ASP A 124 -16.58 20.98 -17.73
C ASP A 124 -16.82 19.49 -18.01
N ASN A 125 -15.75 18.66 -17.98
CA ASN A 125 -15.88 17.23 -18.21
C ASN A 125 -16.65 16.53 -17.07
N ALA A 126 -16.44 16.94 -15.82
CA ALA A 126 -17.19 16.40 -14.68
C ALA A 126 -18.67 16.77 -14.76
N ARG A 127 -18.97 18.04 -15.11
CA ARG A 127 -20.36 18.49 -15.30
C ARG A 127 -21.05 17.71 -16.42
N LYS A 128 -20.40 17.54 -17.58
CA LYS A 128 -20.94 16.76 -18.70
C LYS A 128 -21.18 15.29 -18.34
N ALA A 129 -20.26 14.66 -17.61
CA ALA A 129 -20.42 13.27 -17.16
C ALA A 129 -21.63 13.14 -16.21
N MET A 130 -21.86 14.12 -15.34
CA MET A 130 -23.06 14.13 -14.48
C MET A 130 -24.36 14.40 -15.26
N GLU A 131 -24.34 15.33 -16.21
CA GLU A 131 -25.48 15.62 -17.09
C GLU A 131 -25.84 14.42 -17.98
N ALA A 132 -24.84 13.63 -18.38
CA ALA A 132 -25.03 12.38 -19.12
C ALA A 132 -25.52 11.22 -18.23
N GLY A 133 -25.40 11.33 -16.91
CA GLY A 133 -25.77 10.27 -15.96
C GLY A 133 -24.66 9.25 -15.70
N ASP A 134 -23.45 9.50 -16.20
CA ASP A 134 -22.28 8.65 -15.94
C ASP A 134 -21.82 8.77 -14.49
N ILE A 135 -21.97 9.96 -13.89
CA ILE A 135 -21.72 10.23 -12.47
C ILE A 135 -23.03 10.72 -11.83
N LEU A 136 -23.47 10.08 -10.76
CA LEU A 136 -24.72 10.43 -10.08
C LEU A 136 -24.43 11.27 -8.81
N TYR A 137 -25.32 12.18 -8.48
CA TYR A 137 -25.32 12.84 -7.19
C TYR A 137 -25.85 11.89 -6.10
N ALA A 138 -25.13 11.75 -5.01
CA ALA A 138 -25.47 10.83 -3.92
C ALA A 138 -25.54 11.53 -2.55
N GLY A 139 -25.83 12.82 -2.55
CA GLY A 139 -25.84 13.59 -1.31
C GLY A 139 -24.43 14.01 -0.86
N LYS A 140 -24.36 14.86 0.14
CA LYS A 140 -23.10 15.24 0.79
C LYS A 140 -22.65 14.11 1.74
N TYR A 141 -21.36 13.99 1.97
CA TYR A 141 -20.83 12.99 2.94
C TYR A 141 -21.43 13.12 4.35
N SER A 142 -21.85 14.34 4.75
CA SER A 142 -22.51 14.62 6.03
C SER A 142 -24.01 14.35 6.01
N GLU A 143 -24.62 14.22 4.84
CA GLU A 143 -26.05 14.06 4.63
C GLU A 143 -26.26 13.33 3.29
N PRO A 144 -25.99 12.02 3.24
CA PRO A 144 -26.17 11.22 2.03
C PRO A 144 -27.67 11.05 1.72
N ASP A 145 -28.02 11.04 0.42
CA ASP A 145 -29.37 10.76 -0.10
C ASP A 145 -29.70 9.27 -0.04
#